data_8dac7695c05d7af404b3ede8081f274d
#
_entry.id   8dac7695c05d7af404b3ede8081f274d
#
_cell.length_a   1.000
_cell.length_b   1.000
_cell.length_c   1.000
_cell.angle_alpha   90.00
_cell.angle_beta   90.00
_cell.angle_gamma   90.00
#
_symmetry.space_group_name_H-M   'P 1'
#
loop_
_entity.id
_entity.type
_entity.pdbx_description
1 polymer ?
#
loop_
_entity_poly.entity_id
_entity_poly.type
_entity_poly.pdbx_seq_one_letter_code
_entity_poly.pdbx_strand_id
1 'polypeptide(L)'
;EIFGDWHEKELIDKEITGFKLDECDNSDYNPSCWSFPDSTEFPGGMDGEQMHNAIGLLYQHMLEKVFHTKNIRTFSQVRSSGALAAPMPFVLYSDLYSHKEFIRGMVTSSFSGLLWAPEVRDCANGHDLLRRVQTVCFSDHALLNCWRIPNAPGKQVDIQKNLNNELMEEAQYYTDECRKLF
;
A
#
# COMPACT_ATOMS: atom_id res chain seq x y z
N GLU A 1 -11.36 14.23 -15.72
CA GLU A 1 -11.82 15.53 -15.21
C GLU A 1 -12.94 15.36 -14.16
N ILE A 2 -14.13 14.89 -14.52
CA ILE A 2 -15.29 14.81 -13.59
C ILE A 2 -14.94 14.09 -12.26
N PHE A 3 -14.22 13.00 -12.31
CA PHE A 3 -13.84 12.23 -11.12
C PHE A 3 -12.80 12.98 -10.26
N GLY A 4 -11.86 13.66 -10.89
CA GLY A 4 -10.90 14.52 -10.19
C GLY A 4 -11.57 15.72 -9.52
N ASP A 5 -12.46 16.39 -10.23
CA ASP A 5 -13.23 17.51 -9.71
C ASP A 5 -14.11 17.11 -8.52
N TRP A 6 -14.64 15.89 -8.56
CA TRP A 6 -15.40 15.35 -7.44
C TRP A 6 -14.51 15.11 -6.21
N HIS A 7 -13.34 14.49 -6.39
CA HIS A 7 -12.37 14.29 -5.30
C HIS A 7 -11.93 15.63 -4.70
N GLU A 8 -11.70 16.61 -5.54
CA GLU A 8 -11.34 17.95 -5.09
C GLU A 8 -12.42 18.52 -4.18
N LYS A 9 -13.65 18.66 -4.68
CA LYS A 9 -14.74 19.33 -3.98
C LYS A 9 -15.26 18.57 -2.77
N GLU A 10 -15.40 17.24 -2.91
CA GLU A 10 -16.08 16.45 -1.89
C GLU A 10 -15.13 15.87 -0.84
N LEU A 11 -13.82 15.86 -1.09
CA LEU A 11 -12.84 15.26 -0.19
C LEU A 11 -11.70 16.21 0.15
N ILE A 12 -10.96 16.68 -0.84
CA ILE A 12 -9.73 17.46 -0.60
C ILE A 12 -10.05 18.86 -0.04
N ASP A 13 -11.10 19.51 -0.52
CA ASP A 13 -11.59 20.79 0.03
C ASP A 13 -12.14 20.66 1.46
N LYS A 14 -12.41 19.44 1.89
CA LYS A 14 -12.82 19.10 3.25
C LYS A 14 -11.64 18.58 4.11
N GLU A 15 -10.43 18.94 3.73
CA GLU A 15 -9.19 18.65 4.46
C GLU A 15 -8.75 17.17 4.44
N ILE A 16 -9.26 16.36 3.53
CA ILE A 16 -8.71 15.02 3.30
C ILE A 16 -7.45 15.15 2.45
N THR A 17 -6.31 14.77 3.02
CA THR A 17 -4.99 14.95 2.40
C THR A 17 -4.31 13.64 1.97
N GLY A 18 -4.96 12.50 2.18
CA GLY A 18 -4.41 11.20 1.79
C GLY A 18 -5.49 10.18 1.47
N PHE A 19 -5.15 9.29 0.57
CA PHE A 19 -6.03 8.23 0.08
C PHE A 19 -5.32 6.89 0.07
N LYS A 20 -6.09 5.82 0.21
CA LYS A 20 -5.69 4.47 -0.16
C LYS A 20 -6.43 4.09 -1.44
N LEU A 21 -5.71 4.04 -2.55
CA LEU A 21 -6.24 3.62 -3.84
C LEU A 21 -6.12 2.11 -3.93
N ASP A 22 -7.22 1.43 -3.66
CA ASP A 22 -7.28 -0.02 -3.65
C ASP A 22 -7.74 -0.58 -5.01
N GLU A 23 -7.46 -1.85 -5.25
CA GLU A 23 -7.85 -2.61 -6.45
C GLU A 23 -7.40 -2.01 -7.78
N CYS A 24 -6.45 -1.05 -7.76
CA CYS A 24 -5.94 -0.39 -8.97
C CYS A 24 -5.00 -1.27 -9.80
N ASP A 25 -4.49 -2.33 -9.23
CA ASP A 25 -3.65 -3.32 -9.90
C ASP A 25 -4.46 -4.48 -10.49
N ASN A 26 -5.73 -4.57 -10.08
CA ASN A 26 -6.61 -5.65 -10.49
C ASN A 26 -5.90 -7.01 -10.35
N SER A 27 -5.47 -7.30 -9.12
CA SER A 27 -4.44 -8.28 -8.74
C SER A 27 -4.75 -9.74 -9.04
N ASP A 28 -5.74 -10.02 -9.86
CA ASP A 28 -6.06 -11.37 -10.28
C ASP A 28 -5.17 -11.81 -11.46
N TYR A 29 -4.49 -12.92 -11.30
CA TYR A 29 -3.65 -13.50 -12.35
C TYR A 29 -4.46 -14.12 -13.50
N ASN A 30 -5.76 -14.27 -13.32
CA ASN A 30 -6.64 -14.82 -14.35
C ASN A 30 -7.31 -13.69 -15.12
N PRO A 31 -7.01 -13.49 -16.43
CA PRO A 31 -7.61 -12.44 -17.23
C PRO A 31 -9.15 -12.46 -17.25
N SER A 32 -9.76 -13.64 -17.05
CA SER A 32 -11.23 -13.75 -16.98
C SER A 32 -11.86 -13.09 -15.74
N CYS A 33 -11.04 -12.77 -14.74
CA CYS A 33 -11.46 -12.11 -13.50
C CYS A 33 -11.10 -10.61 -13.50
N TRP A 34 -10.49 -10.11 -14.54
CA TRP A 34 -10.14 -8.68 -14.63
C TRP A 34 -11.40 -7.81 -14.69
N SER A 35 -11.33 -6.64 -14.07
CA SER A 35 -12.43 -5.67 -14.07
C SER A 35 -12.74 -5.16 -15.48
N PHE A 36 -11.76 -5.21 -16.38
CA PHE A 36 -11.89 -4.80 -17.77
C PHE A 36 -11.57 -5.98 -18.70
N PRO A 37 -12.58 -6.69 -19.20
CA PRO A 37 -12.36 -7.72 -20.21
C PRO A 37 -11.62 -7.16 -21.43
N ASP A 38 -10.79 -7.97 -22.08
CA ASP A 38 -9.93 -7.56 -23.21
C ASP A 38 -10.71 -6.87 -24.33
N SER A 39 -11.96 -7.29 -24.56
CA SER A 39 -12.84 -6.72 -25.56
C SER A 39 -13.46 -5.37 -25.19
N THR A 40 -13.16 -4.86 -24.01
CA THR A 40 -13.66 -3.55 -23.59
C THR A 40 -12.96 -2.45 -24.36
N GLU A 41 -13.72 -1.52 -24.92
CA GLU A 41 -13.18 -0.33 -25.59
C GLU A 41 -13.44 0.91 -24.72
N PHE A 42 -12.42 1.73 -24.54
CA PHE A 42 -12.51 2.98 -23.80
C PHE A 42 -12.50 4.18 -24.76
N PRO A 43 -13.18 5.28 -24.44
CA PRO A 43 -13.23 6.47 -25.29
C PRO A 43 -11.86 7.04 -25.66
N GLY A 44 -10.82 6.76 -24.86
CA GLY A 44 -9.43 7.15 -25.14
C GLY A 44 -8.69 6.23 -26.11
N GLY A 45 -9.33 5.20 -26.63
CA GLY A 45 -8.74 4.24 -27.57
C GLY A 45 -7.98 3.09 -26.91
N MET A 46 -7.97 2.98 -25.59
CA MET A 46 -7.43 1.83 -24.88
C MET A 46 -8.41 0.67 -24.92
N ASP A 47 -7.90 -0.54 -25.03
CA ASP A 47 -8.64 -1.78 -24.78
C ASP A 47 -8.62 -2.18 -23.29
N GLY A 48 -9.26 -3.30 -22.98
CA GLY A 48 -9.34 -3.80 -21.59
C GLY A 48 -7.99 -4.17 -20.99
N GLU A 49 -7.09 -4.78 -21.78
CA GLU A 49 -5.76 -5.16 -21.32
C GLU A 49 -4.89 -3.93 -21.03
N GLN A 50 -4.92 -2.95 -21.90
CA GLN A 50 -4.22 -1.68 -21.71
C GLN A 50 -4.74 -0.93 -20.47
N MET A 51 -6.05 -0.88 -20.31
CA MET A 51 -6.67 -0.22 -19.16
C MET A 51 -6.35 -0.96 -17.85
N HIS A 52 -6.35 -2.29 -17.86
CA HIS A 52 -5.93 -3.08 -16.71
C HIS A 52 -4.54 -2.67 -16.20
N ASN A 53 -3.60 -2.45 -17.10
CA ASN A 53 -2.25 -2.02 -16.75
C ASN A 53 -2.12 -0.53 -16.43
N ALA A 54 -3.01 0.31 -16.94
CA ALA A 54 -2.91 1.76 -16.88
C ALA A 54 -3.73 2.39 -15.75
N ILE A 55 -4.80 1.74 -15.28
CA ILE A 55 -5.78 2.37 -14.37
C ILE A 55 -5.17 2.92 -13.09
N GLY A 56 -4.25 2.19 -12.47
CA GLY A 56 -3.56 2.65 -11.27
C GLY A 56 -2.74 3.92 -11.51
N LEU A 57 -2.05 3.99 -12.63
CA LEU A 57 -1.29 5.19 -13.03
C LEU A 57 -2.21 6.37 -13.34
N LEU A 58 -3.27 6.14 -14.09
CA LEU A 58 -4.23 7.17 -14.44
C LEU A 58 -4.90 7.76 -13.20
N TYR A 59 -5.19 6.91 -12.22
CA TYR A 59 -5.75 7.35 -10.96
C TYR A 59 -4.74 8.18 -10.14
N GLN A 60 -3.49 7.73 -10.06
CA GLN A 60 -2.42 8.49 -9.41
C GLN A 60 -2.23 9.86 -10.07
N HIS A 61 -2.12 9.92 -11.38
CA HIS A 61 -1.99 11.16 -12.13
C HIS A 61 -3.14 12.13 -11.88
N MET A 62 -4.36 11.62 -11.84
CA MET A 62 -5.53 12.44 -11.60
C MET A 62 -5.45 13.11 -10.22
N LEU A 63 -5.16 12.35 -9.18
CA LEU A 63 -5.06 12.89 -7.81
C LEU A 63 -3.83 13.77 -7.63
N GLU A 64 -2.70 13.38 -8.18
CA GLU A 64 -1.46 14.18 -8.15
C GLU A 64 -1.70 15.57 -8.74
N LYS A 65 -2.38 15.65 -9.87
CA LYS A 65 -2.74 16.93 -10.49
C LYS A 65 -3.58 17.81 -9.56
N VAL A 66 -4.56 17.24 -8.85
CA VAL A 66 -5.39 17.99 -7.90
C VAL A 66 -4.53 18.48 -6.73
N PHE A 67 -3.77 17.61 -6.10
CA PHE A 67 -2.89 17.99 -4.99
C PHE A 67 -1.85 19.03 -5.37
N HIS A 68 -1.25 18.88 -6.55
CA HIS A 68 -0.28 19.83 -7.07
C HIS A 68 -0.92 21.21 -7.31
N THR A 69 -2.10 21.27 -7.93
CA THR A 69 -2.83 22.52 -8.17
C THR A 69 -3.15 23.25 -6.88
N LYS A 70 -3.45 22.51 -5.82
CA LYS A 70 -3.73 23.07 -4.49
C LYS A 70 -2.49 23.32 -3.64
N ASN A 71 -1.32 22.97 -4.13
CA ASN A 71 -0.05 23.06 -3.38
C ASN A 71 -0.10 22.28 -2.04
N ILE A 72 -0.74 21.13 -2.05
CA ILE A 72 -0.87 20.22 -0.89
C ILE A 72 0.00 18.99 -1.12
N ARG A 73 0.78 18.62 -0.12
CA ARG A 73 1.46 17.31 -0.11
C ARG A 73 0.47 16.23 0.26
N THR A 74 0.49 15.15 -0.50
CA THR A 74 -0.30 13.97 -0.16
C THR A 74 0.58 12.89 0.46
N PHE A 75 -0.03 12.16 1.37
CA PHE A 75 0.46 10.89 1.88
C PHE A 75 -0.56 9.83 1.46
N SER A 76 -0.43 9.38 0.24
CA SER A 76 -1.37 8.41 -0.34
C SER A 76 -0.69 7.09 -0.66
N GLN A 77 -1.44 6.03 -0.53
CA GLN A 77 -1.03 4.67 -0.88
C GLN A 77 -1.79 4.22 -2.13
N VAL A 78 -1.16 3.40 -2.95
CA VAL A 78 -1.79 2.85 -4.14
C VAL A 78 -1.42 1.40 -4.35
N ARG A 79 -2.42 0.57 -4.61
CA ARG A 79 -2.21 -0.81 -5.08
C ARG A 79 -2.14 -0.79 -6.60
N SER A 80 -0.96 -0.48 -7.09
CA SER A 80 -0.67 -0.41 -8.51
C SER A 80 0.73 -0.93 -8.77
N SER A 81 1.00 -1.33 -9.97
CA SER A 81 2.28 -1.89 -10.36
C SER A 81 2.87 -1.16 -11.58
N GLY A 82 4.16 -1.35 -11.74
CA GLY A 82 4.89 -0.93 -12.93
C GLY A 82 5.85 0.24 -12.71
N ALA A 83 6.90 0.24 -13.50
CA ALA A 83 8.00 1.20 -13.41
C ALA A 83 7.56 2.66 -13.62
N LEU A 84 6.46 2.88 -14.34
CA LEU A 84 5.93 4.21 -14.59
C LEU A 84 5.35 4.90 -13.35
N ALA A 85 5.14 4.16 -12.27
CA ALA A 85 4.72 4.72 -10.98
C ALA A 85 5.88 5.37 -10.20
N ALA A 86 7.14 5.11 -10.56
CA ALA A 86 8.31 5.63 -9.84
C ALA A 86 8.34 7.16 -9.65
N PRO A 87 7.92 8.00 -10.62
CA PRO A 87 7.88 9.45 -10.43
C PRO A 87 6.69 9.95 -9.62
N MET A 88 5.73 9.08 -9.30
CA MET A 88 4.51 9.49 -8.56
C MET A 88 4.80 9.60 -7.07
N PRO A 89 4.21 10.59 -6.38
CA PRO A 89 4.39 10.78 -4.95
C PRO A 89 3.51 9.84 -4.11
N PHE A 90 3.31 8.62 -4.58
CA PHE A 90 2.45 7.63 -3.93
C PHE A 90 3.29 6.44 -3.47
N VAL A 91 2.94 5.93 -2.29
CA VAL A 91 3.59 4.73 -1.74
C VAL A 91 2.85 3.50 -2.24
N LEU A 92 3.55 2.61 -2.89
CA LEU A 92 2.98 1.34 -3.32
C LEU A 92 2.70 0.44 -2.11
N TYR A 93 1.61 -0.28 -2.15
CA TYR A 93 1.35 -1.39 -1.25
C TYR A 93 0.82 -2.59 -2.04
N SER A 94 0.84 -3.75 -1.44
CA SER A 94 0.33 -4.97 -2.06
C SER A 94 -0.16 -5.95 -0.99
N ASP A 95 -0.97 -6.90 -1.42
CA ASP A 95 -1.47 -7.98 -0.57
C ASP A 95 -0.47 -9.15 -0.46
N LEU A 96 0.82 -8.86 -0.43
CA LEU A 96 1.87 -9.85 -0.23
C LEU A 96 2.08 -10.10 1.27
N TYR A 97 1.49 -11.16 1.78
CA TYR A 97 1.46 -11.43 3.22
C TYR A 97 2.42 -12.51 3.69
N SER A 98 2.95 -13.34 2.79
CA SER A 98 4.02 -14.27 3.18
C SER A 98 5.31 -13.50 3.43
N HIS A 99 6.03 -13.84 4.51
CA HIS A 99 7.23 -13.09 4.90
C HIS A 99 8.31 -13.11 3.81
N LYS A 100 8.41 -14.19 3.05
CA LYS A 100 9.33 -14.31 1.92
C LYS A 100 9.01 -13.32 0.80
N GLU A 101 7.74 -13.23 0.42
CA GLU A 101 7.29 -12.30 -0.64
C GLU A 101 7.35 -10.86 -0.19
N PHE A 102 7.04 -10.62 1.07
CA PHE A 102 7.18 -9.36 1.75
C PHE A 102 8.63 -8.81 1.64
N ILE A 103 9.63 -9.61 1.96
CA ILE A 103 11.05 -9.22 1.82
C ILE A 103 11.42 -9.02 0.35
N ARG A 104 10.98 -9.90 -0.54
CA ARG A 104 11.25 -9.77 -1.98
C ARG A 104 10.64 -8.50 -2.56
N GLY A 105 9.38 -8.22 -2.23
CA GLY A 105 8.68 -7.01 -2.65
C GLY A 105 9.41 -5.76 -2.21
N MET A 106 9.81 -5.69 -0.95
CA MET A 106 10.55 -4.56 -0.40
C MET A 106 11.89 -4.33 -1.14
N VAL A 107 12.68 -5.38 -1.29
CA VAL A 107 13.98 -5.28 -1.99
C VAL A 107 13.80 -4.89 -3.45
N THR A 108 12.86 -5.52 -4.14
CA THR A 108 12.62 -5.26 -5.58
C THR A 108 12.12 -3.84 -5.79
N SER A 109 11.18 -3.37 -4.97
CA SER A 109 10.64 -2.02 -5.06
C SER A 109 11.70 -0.97 -4.79
N SER A 110 12.48 -1.13 -3.72
CA SER A 110 13.58 -0.22 -3.37
C SER A 110 14.62 -0.14 -4.51
N PHE A 111 14.97 -1.29 -5.08
CA PHE A 111 15.93 -1.34 -6.20
C PHE A 111 15.36 -0.70 -7.48
N SER A 112 14.05 -0.69 -7.64
CA SER A 112 13.35 -0.08 -8.79
C SER A 112 13.02 1.41 -8.58
N GLY A 113 13.41 1.99 -7.46
CA GLY A 113 13.10 3.39 -7.13
C GLY A 113 11.62 3.62 -6.76
N LEU A 114 10.93 2.56 -6.34
CA LEU A 114 9.54 2.62 -5.90
C LEU A 114 9.49 2.64 -4.37
N LEU A 115 8.75 3.57 -3.81
CA LEU A 115 8.38 3.53 -2.40
C LEU A 115 7.36 2.42 -2.19
N TRP A 116 7.58 1.56 -1.23
CA TRP A 116 6.67 0.45 -0.94
C TRP A 116 6.42 0.26 0.56
N ALA A 117 5.15 0.22 0.94
CA ALA A 117 4.71 -0.02 2.30
C ALA A 117 4.31 -1.49 2.48
N PRO A 118 5.16 -2.31 3.07
CA PRO A 118 4.78 -3.66 3.44
C PRO A 118 3.78 -3.65 4.60
N GLU A 119 2.76 -4.49 4.52
CA GLU A 119 1.73 -4.60 5.54
C GLU A 119 1.92 -5.84 6.41
N VAL A 120 2.03 -5.64 7.72
CA VAL A 120 1.96 -6.74 8.69
C VAL A 120 0.50 -7.01 9.02
N ARG A 121 -0.13 -7.93 8.29
CA ARG A 121 -1.53 -8.34 8.48
C ARG A 121 -1.65 -9.62 9.29
N ASP A 122 -0.86 -10.61 8.92
CA ASP A 122 -0.92 -11.96 9.45
C ASP A 122 0.39 -12.32 10.14
N CYS A 123 0.32 -13.07 11.21
CA CYS A 123 1.47 -13.73 11.80
C CYS A 123 1.06 -15.05 12.46
N ALA A 124 1.94 -16.04 12.46
CA ALA A 124 1.68 -17.33 13.03
C ALA A 124 1.78 -17.33 14.57
N ASN A 125 2.65 -16.50 15.11
CA ASN A 125 2.92 -16.37 16.56
C ASN A 125 3.69 -15.07 16.83
N GLY A 126 4.04 -14.81 18.09
CA GLY A 126 4.75 -13.61 18.51
C GLY A 126 6.13 -13.46 17.86
N HIS A 127 6.88 -14.54 17.69
CA HIS A 127 8.18 -14.48 17.02
C HIS A 127 8.06 -14.15 15.54
N ASP A 128 7.07 -14.69 14.84
CA ASP A 128 6.79 -14.32 13.44
C ASP A 128 6.37 -12.85 13.33
N LEU A 129 5.54 -12.37 14.25
CA LEU A 129 5.19 -10.94 14.31
C LEU A 129 6.43 -10.08 14.48
N LEU A 130 7.31 -10.43 15.42
CA LEU A 130 8.54 -9.69 15.65
C LEU A 130 9.41 -9.62 14.39
N ARG A 131 9.60 -10.74 13.68
CA ARG A 131 10.37 -10.78 12.42
C ARG A 131 9.77 -9.88 11.34
N ARG A 132 8.44 -9.85 11.25
CA ARG A 132 7.75 -8.96 10.32
C ARG A 132 7.90 -7.50 10.70
N VAL A 133 7.81 -7.17 12.00
CA VAL A 133 8.06 -5.81 12.51
C VAL A 133 9.50 -5.39 12.21
N GLN A 134 10.50 -6.25 12.45
CA GLN A 134 11.89 -5.97 12.09
C GLN A 134 12.03 -5.63 10.60
N THR A 135 11.33 -6.36 9.73
CA THR A 135 11.41 -6.11 8.28
C THR A 135 10.78 -4.78 7.90
N VAL A 136 9.60 -4.44 8.42
CA VAL A 136 8.95 -3.15 8.10
C VAL A 136 9.72 -1.96 8.64
N CYS A 137 10.49 -2.12 9.70
CA CYS A 137 11.36 -1.07 10.21
C CYS A 137 12.45 -0.63 9.22
N PHE A 138 12.78 -1.44 8.23
CA PHE A 138 13.72 -1.12 7.17
C PHE A 138 13.06 -0.75 5.84
N SER A 139 11.74 -0.59 5.83
CA SER A 139 11.00 -0.10 4.66
C SER A 139 10.76 1.40 4.76
N ASP A 140 10.47 2.02 3.64
CA ASP A 140 10.12 3.44 3.57
C ASP A 140 8.88 3.78 4.40
N HIS A 141 8.07 2.77 4.68
CA HIS A 141 6.77 2.93 5.31
C HIS A 141 6.37 1.68 6.07
N ALA A 142 5.95 1.81 7.29
CA ALA A 142 5.48 0.70 8.10
C ALA A 142 3.96 0.71 8.23
N LEU A 143 3.30 -0.35 7.78
CA LEU A 143 1.88 -0.56 7.99
C LEU A 143 1.67 -1.78 8.89
N LEU A 144 1.25 -1.55 10.12
CA LEU A 144 0.94 -2.58 11.12
C LEU A 144 -0.57 -2.71 11.24
N ASN A 145 -1.16 -3.54 10.42
CA ASN A 145 -2.62 -3.76 10.40
C ASN A 145 -3.06 -4.86 11.38
N CYS A 146 -2.30 -5.92 11.48
CA CYS A 146 -2.46 -6.99 12.47
C CYS A 146 -3.87 -7.63 12.55
N TRP A 147 -4.60 -7.68 11.45
CA TRP A 147 -6.01 -8.13 11.44
C TRP A 147 -6.19 -9.60 11.77
N ARG A 148 -5.20 -10.43 11.49
CA ARG A 148 -5.28 -11.88 11.60
C ARG A 148 -4.19 -12.47 12.47
N ILE A 149 -3.95 -11.86 13.61
CA ILE A 149 -3.07 -12.47 14.60
C ILE A 149 -3.84 -13.57 15.32
N PRO A 150 -3.30 -14.79 15.42
CA PRO A 150 -3.95 -15.88 16.14
C PRO A 150 -4.32 -15.48 17.56
N ASN A 151 -5.54 -15.83 17.96
CA ASN A 151 -6.13 -15.53 19.28
C ASN A 151 -6.55 -14.07 19.53
N ALA A 152 -6.51 -13.22 18.53
CA ALA A 152 -7.17 -11.92 18.63
C ALA A 152 -8.66 -12.06 18.30
N PRO A 153 -9.57 -11.70 19.18
CA PRO A 153 -10.99 -11.76 18.87
C PRO A 153 -11.34 -10.64 17.90
N GLY A 154 -11.42 -10.91 16.62
CA GLY A 154 -12.12 -10.19 15.55
C GLY A 154 -12.15 -8.66 15.53
N LYS A 155 -11.28 -7.99 16.26
CA LYS A 155 -11.17 -6.53 16.35
C LYS A 155 -9.70 -6.16 16.30
N GLN A 156 -9.41 -4.93 15.98
CA GLN A 156 -8.07 -4.36 15.95
C GLN A 156 -7.20 -4.96 17.03
N VAL A 157 -6.13 -5.60 16.60
CA VAL A 157 -5.33 -6.44 17.46
C VAL A 157 -4.60 -5.55 18.46
N ASP A 158 -4.86 -5.79 19.70
CA ASP A 158 -3.96 -5.35 20.73
C ASP A 158 -2.70 -6.21 20.66
N ILE A 159 -1.69 -5.72 19.97
CA ILE A 159 -0.39 -6.39 19.80
C ILE A 159 0.16 -6.79 21.16
N GLN A 160 -0.06 -5.99 22.18
CA GLN A 160 0.40 -6.24 23.55
C GLN A 160 -0.18 -7.52 24.13
N LYS A 161 -1.40 -7.91 23.77
CA LYS A 161 -2.01 -9.15 24.29
C LYS A 161 -1.45 -10.42 23.65
N ASN A 162 -0.84 -10.29 22.47
CA ASN A 162 -0.35 -11.43 21.72
C ASN A 162 1.17 -11.65 21.84
N LEU A 163 1.88 -10.71 22.43
CA LEU A 163 3.30 -10.81 22.72
C LEU A 163 3.52 -10.97 24.22
N ASN A 164 4.43 -11.83 24.61
CA ASN A 164 4.93 -11.83 25.99
C ASN A 164 5.80 -10.59 26.23
N ASN A 165 6.08 -10.27 27.48
CA ASN A 165 6.81 -9.05 27.85
C ASN A 165 8.18 -8.95 27.17
N GLU A 166 8.91 -10.07 27.04
CA GLU A 166 10.21 -10.12 26.41
C GLU A 166 10.15 -9.75 24.92
N LEU A 167 9.18 -10.33 24.19
CA LEU A 167 8.96 -9.99 22.79
C LEU A 167 8.47 -8.55 22.61
N MET A 168 7.71 -8.02 23.55
CA MET A 168 7.28 -6.62 23.54
C MET A 168 8.45 -5.66 23.70
N GLU A 169 9.35 -5.94 24.63
CA GLU A 169 10.56 -5.13 24.83
C GLU A 169 11.46 -5.16 23.60
N GLU A 170 11.62 -6.33 23.00
CA GLU A 170 12.39 -6.49 21.76
C GLU A 170 11.74 -5.75 20.58
N ALA A 171 10.42 -5.86 20.40
CA ALA A 171 9.69 -5.14 19.37
C ALA A 171 9.79 -3.61 19.57
N GLN A 172 9.69 -3.14 20.80
CA GLN A 172 9.86 -1.72 21.14
C GLN A 172 11.28 -1.26 20.81
N TYR A 173 12.30 -2.04 21.18
CA TYR A 173 13.69 -1.73 20.85
C TYR A 173 13.88 -1.53 19.34
N TYR A 174 13.43 -2.46 18.50
CA TYR A 174 13.57 -2.33 17.06
C TYR A 174 12.80 -1.13 16.50
N THR A 175 11.61 -0.86 17.02
CA THR A 175 10.85 0.33 16.62
C THR A 175 11.59 1.62 16.96
N ASP A 176 12.19 1.70 18.14
CA ASP A 176 12.93 2.86 18.58
C ASP A 176 14.25 3.03 17.81
N GLU A 177 14.95 1.94 17.50
CA GLU A 177 16.14 1.99 16.64
C GLU A 177 15.82 2.47 15.24
N CYS A 178 14.71 2.01 14.65
CA CYS A 178 14.26 2.51 13.35
C CYS A 178 13.96 4.00 13.36
N ARG A 179 13.28 4.51 14.40
CA ARG A 179 13.02 5.95 14.54
C ARG A 179 14.28 6.82 14.62
N LYS A 180 15.41 6.26 15.03
CA LYS A 180 16.69 6.98 15.04
C LYS A 180 17.35 7.05 13.68
N LEU A 181 16.96 6.20 12.73
CA LEU A 181 17.50 6.15 11.38
C LEU A 181 16.76 7.09 10.42
N PHE A 182 15.57 7.52 10.77
CA PHE A 182 14.69 8.42 10.02
C PHE A 182 14.33 9.68 10.82
#